data_b91c32b6cc6063e003feb7a2bce128c7
#
_entry.id   b91c32b6cc6063e003feb7a2bce128c7
#
_cell.length_a   1.000
_cell.length_b   1.000
_cell.length_c   1.000
_cell.angle_alpha   90.00
_cell.angle_beta   90.00
_cell.angle_gamma   90.00
#
_symmetry.space_group_name_H-M   'P 1'
#
loop_
_entity.id
_entity.type
_entity.pdbx_description
1 polymer ?
#
loop_
_entity_poly.entity_id
_entity_poly.type
_entity_poly.pdbx_seq_one_letter_code
_entity_poly.pdbx_strand_id
1 'polypeptide(L)'
;MLLTITTTHSPATALGYLLHKHPERFQSFELSFGKASVFYPEASLERCTAALLLDVDPVGLVRKQRGEGYQLEQYVNDRPYVASSFLSVAIAQVFGTALAGRCKDQPELAQTPIPLTAKLSVLPCKSGEAFLRRLFEPLGYTVTVEVHSLDEQFPEWGKSPYFTVELQGTVRLQDLLSHLYVLIPVLDDEKHYWVGDDEVDKLLRHGEGWLATHPEQQQIAKRYLKRQGRLVRTALAQLVEEDNPEPDDTQEKHELEEAAVEKPISLNQQRLEAVLAALKACGAKRVLDLGCGEGRLLKELLQDKTFEEIVGVDVSYRALEIAQERLHLEWLT
;
A
#
# COMPACT_ATOMS: atom_id res chain seq x y z
N MET A 1 8.95 12.75 2.53
CA MET A 1 9.47 11.37 2.49
C MET A 1 10.84 11.38 1.85
N LEU A 2 11.83 10.70 2.41
CA LEU A 2 13.21 10.73 1.90
C LEU A 2 13.74 9.30 1.74
N LEU A 3 14.14 8.97 0.53
CA LEU A 3 14.90 7.77 0.18
C LEU A 3 16.28 8.19 -0.31
N THR A 4 17.35 7.63 0.24
CA THR A 4 18.69 7.77 -0.31
C THR A 4 19.18 6.41 -0.81
N ILE A 5 19.87 6.41 -1.95
CA ILE A 5 20.52 5.24 -2.54
C ILE A 5 22.00 5.57 -2.69
N THR A 6 22.85 4.82 -2.02
CA THR A 6 24.30 5.02 -2.02
C THR A 6 25.00 3.83 -2.64
N THR A 7 26.06 4.06 -3.41
CA THR A 7 26.98 3.03 -3.87
C THR A 7 28.43 3.39 -3.62
N THR A 8 29.24 2.36 -3.43
CA THR A 8 30.71 2.42 -3.38
C THR A 8 31.36 1.67 -4.54
N HIS A 9 30.55 1.26 -5.54
CA HIS A 9 31.07 0.66 -6.79
C HIS A 9 31.91 1.69 -7.55
N SER A 10 33.12 1.33 -7.95
CA SER A 10 34.02 2.27 -8.62
C SER A 10 33.87 2.20 -10.16
N PRO A 11 33.66 3.33 -10.85
CA PRO A 11 33.45 4.68 -10.30
C PRO A 11 32.02 4.85 -9.72
N ALA A 12 31.91 5.35 -8.50
CA ALA A 12 30.60 5.43 -7.81
C ALA A 12 29.63 6.41 -8.50
N THR A 13 30.14 7.41 -9.22
CA THR A 13 29.34 8.35 -10.04
C THR A 13 28.56 7.64 -11.17
N ALA A 14 28.88 6.37 -11.50
CA ALA A 14 28.11 5.55 -12.41
C ALA A 14 26.64 5.38 -11.99
N LEU A 15 26.32 5.55 -10.68
CA LEU A 15 24.97 5.59 -10.18
C LEU A 15 24.08 6.63 -10.90
N GLY A 16 24.66 7.76 -11.29
CA GLY A 16 23.95 8.78 -12.06
C GLY A 16 23.48 8.29 -13.42
N TYR A 17 24.28 7.50 -14.12
CA TYR A 17 23.89 6.87 -15.38
C TYR A 17 22.80 5.82 -15.18
N LEU A 18 22.95 4.97 -14.14
CA LEU A 18 21.97 3.93 -13.82
C LEU A 18 20.60 4.52 -13.48
N LEU A 19 20.56 5.62 -12.72
CA LEU A 19 19.32 6.31 -12.36
C LEU A 19 18.80 7.27 -13.46
N HIS A 20 19.58 7.50 -14.54
CA HIS A 20 19.31 8.54 -15.55
C HIS A 20 19.13 9.93 -14.94
N LYS A 21 19.93 10.25 -13.92
CA LYS A 21 19.91 11.52 -13.19
C LYS A 21 21.35 12.03 -13.03
N HIS A 22 21.60 13.23 -13.55
CA HIS A 22 22.95 13.81 -13.53
C HIS A 22 23.32 14.26 -12.11
N PRO A 23 24.46 13.82 -11.54
CA PRO A 23 24.84 14.12 -10.16
C PRO A 23 24.96 15.62 -9.84
N GLU A 24 25.37 16.44 -10.80
CA GLU A 24 25.54 17.89 -10.60
C GLU A 24 24.23 18.69 -10.78
N ARG A 25 23.09 18.02 -11.05
CA ARG A 25 21.83 18.70 -11.32
C ARG A 25 20.79 18.36 -10.27
N PHE A 26 20.22 19.40 -9.70
CA PHE A 26 18.95 19.28 -8.98
C PHE A 26 17.82 19.11 -10.00
N GLN A 27 17.02 18.08 -9.88
CA GLN A 27 15.91 17.79 -10.79
C GLN A 27 14.60 17.66 -9.99
N SER A 28 13.54 18.22 -10.54
CA SER A 28 12.24 18.24 -9.92
C SER A 28 11.17 17.75 -10.88
N PHE A 29 10.23 16.94 -10.36
CA PHE A 29 9.19 16.26 -11.11
C PHE A 29 7.85 16.54 -10.46
N GLU A 30 6.90 17.09 -11.23
CA GLU A 30 5.52 17.25 -10.76
C GLU A 30 4.80 15.90 -10.80
N LEU A 31 4.16 15.56 -9.70
CA LEU A 31 3.35 14.35 -9.54
C LEU A 31 1.89 14.74 -9.30
N SER A 32 0.97 13.82 -9.52
CA SER A 32 -0.47 14.08 -9.28
C SER A 32 -0.79 14.42 -7.82
N PHE A 33 0.08 14.06 -6.88
CA PHE A 33 -0.08 14.20 -5.44
C PHE A 33 1.00 15.05 -4.77
N GLY A 34 1.83 15.75 -5.54
CA GLY A 34 2.90 16.58 -5.00
C GLY A 34 4.09 16.69 -5.92
N LYS A 35 5.29 16.80 -5.36
CA LYS A 35 6.52 17.03 -6.09
C LYS A 35 7.62 16.09 -5.63
N ALA A 36 8.32 15.46 -6.57
CA ALA A 36 9.51 14.68 -6.29
C ALA A 36 10.76 15.44 -6.74
N SER A 37 11.78 15.46 -5.89
CA SER A 37 13.07 16.08 -6.18
C SER A 37 14.20 15.07 -6.08
N VAL A 38 15.12 15.10 -7.06
CA VAL A 38 16.32 14.26 -7.08
C VAL A 38 17.55 15.15 -7.02
N PHE A 39 18.44 14.83 -6.11
CA PHE A 39 19.73 15.50 -5.94
C PHE A 39 20.76 14.52 -5.37
N TYR A 40 22.01 14.91 -5.41
CA TYR A 40 23.13 14.08 -4.92
C TYR A 40 23.83 14.79 -3.78
N PRO A 41 23.58 14.38 -2.51
CA PRO A 41 24.31 14.94 -1.36
C PRO A 41 25.80 14.66 -1.42
N GLU A 42 26.20 13.57 -2.08
CA GLU A 42 27.58 13.16 -2.26
C GLU A 42 27.76 12.52 -3.65
N ALA A 43 28.75 12.97 -4.38
CA ALA A 43 29.08 12.45 -5.70
C ALA A 43 30.60 12.47 -5.91
N SER A 44 31.30 11.47 -5.37
CA SER A 44 32.73 11.22 -5.57
C SER A 44 32.95 9.95 -6.40
N LEU A 45 34.19 9.67 -6.79
CA LEU A 45 34.53 8.43 -7.47
C LEU A 45 34.44 7.20 -6.56
N GLU A 46 34.59 7.41 -5.25
CA GLU A 46 34.57 6.34 -4.23
C GLU A 46 33.19 6.13 -3.63
N ARG A 47 32.37 7.18 -3.57
CA ARG A 47 31.04 7.12 -2.98
C ARG A 47 30.07 8.09 -3.66
N CYS A 48 28.92 7.59 -4.03
CA CYS A 48 27.88 8.40 -4.63
C CYS A 48 26.53 8.09 -3.98
N THR A 49 25.84 9.13 -3.54
CA THR A 49 24.53 9.05 -2.87
C THR A 49 23.51 9.86 -3.67
N ALA A 50 22.51 9.21 -4.21
CA ALA A 50 21.33 9.83 -4.80
C ALA A 50 20.21 9.94 -3.77
N ALA A 51 19.56 11.08 -3.70
CA ALA A 51 18.41 11.34 -2.81
C ALA A 51 17.15 11.57 -3.64
N LEU A 52 16.08 10.86 -3.31
CA LEU A 52 14.71 11.11 -3.78
C LEU A 52 13.92 11.70 -2.61
N LEU A 53 13.60 12.97 -2.71
CA LEU A 53 12.77 13.69 -1.75
C LEU A 53 11.36 13.85 -2.33
N LEU A 54 10.37 13.30 -1.68
CA LEU A 54 8.96 13.45 -2.04
C LEU A 54 8.27 14.41 -1.08
N ASP A 55 7.77 15.50 -1.64
CA ASP A 55 6.91 16.47 -0.99
C ASP A 55 5.46 16.26 -1.47
N VAL A 56 4.60 15.80 -0.57
CA VAL A 56 3.19 15.51 -0.88
C VAL A 56 2.38 16.77 -0.62
N ASP A 57 1.54 17.17 -1.58
CA ASP A 57 0.60 18.29 -1.44
C ASP A 57 -0.74 17.81 -0.87
N PRO A 58 -0.95 17.89 0.46
CA PRO A 58 -2.19 17.42 1.08
C PRO A 58 -3.40 18.27 0.70
N VAL A 59 -3.17 19.58 0.46
CA VAL A 59 -4.24 20.51 0.09
C VAL A 59 -4.72 20.24 -1.34
N GLY A 60 -3.77 20.00 -2.26
CA GLY A 60 -4.07 19.65 -3.64
C GLY A 60 -4.80 18.31 -3.77
N LEU A 61 -4.46 17.32 -2.95
CA LEU A 61 -5.15 16.04 -2.91
C LEU A 61 -6.63 16.20 -2.53
N VAL A 62 -6.94 16.98 -1.50
CA VAL A 62 -8.33 17.25 -1.07
C VAL A 62 -9.09 18.07 -2.12
N ARG A 63 -8.45 19.05 -2.75
CA ARG A 63 -9.10 19.94 -3.74
C ARG A 63 -9.42 19.24 -5.05
N LYS A 64 -8.56 18.32 -5.52
CA LYS A 64 -8.80 17.56 -6.76
C LYS A 64 -9.95 16.57 -6.64
N GLN A 65 -10.26 16.10 -5.44
CA GLN A 65 -11.41 15.23 -5.17
C GLN A 65 -12.75 15.98 -5.08
N ARG A 66 -12.74 17.31 -5.01
CA ARG A 66 -13.96 18.16 -4.95
C ARG A 66 -14.82 18.18 -6.21
N GLY A 67 -14.41 17.53 -7.29
CA GLY A 67 -15.17 17.48 -8.56
C GLY A 67 -16.28 16.43 -8.60
N GLU A 68 -16.27 15.41 -7.75
CA GLU A 68 -17.23 14.30 -7.79
C GLU A 68 -17.60 13.82 -6.37
N GLY A 69 -18.53 14.53 -5.73
CA GLY A 69 -19.21 14.08 -4.52
C GLY A 69 -18.47 14.39 -3.21
N TYR A 70 -19.17 15.07 -2.32
CA TYR A 70 -18.79 15.28 -0.93
C TYR A 70 -18.69 13.94 -0.19
N GLN A 71 -17.54 13.29 -0.26
CA GLN A 71 -17.18 12.34 0.77
C GLN A 71 -16.31 13.09 1.78
N LEU A 72 -16.73 13.12 3.04
CA LEU A 72 -15.91 13.41 4.20
C LEU A 72 -14.83 12.31 4.38
N GLU A 73 -14.27 11.83 3.26
CA GLU A 73 -13.24 10.83 3.28
C GLU A 73 -11.89 11.50 3.50
N GLN A 74 -11.48 11.30 4.73
CA GLN A 74 -10.10 11.35 5.17
C GLN A 74 -9.43 12.73 5.06
N TYR A 75 -9.55 13.45 6.15
CA TYR A 75 -8.62 14.51 6.45
C TYR A 75 -7.21 14.00 6.26
N VAL A 76 -6.53 14.45 5.21
CA VAL A 76 -5.14 14.12 4.90
C VAL A 76 -4.19 14.56 6.02
N ASN A 77 -4.66 15.43 6.92
CA ASN A 77 -3.92 15.93 8.08
C ASN A 77 -3.63 14.87 9.15
N ASP A 78 -4.38 13.76 9.20
CA ASP A 78 -4.17 12.70 10.19
C ASP A 78 -3.13 11.66 9.75
N ARG A 79 -2.55 11.85 8.55
CA ARG A 79 -1.60 10.89 7.98
C ARG A 79 -0.19 11.45 8.05
N PRO A 80 0.71 10.76 8.75
CA PRO A 80 2.11 11.15 8.76
C PRO A 80 2.68 11.09 7.34
N TYR A 81 3.51 12.06 6.98
CA TYR A 81 4.26 12.09 5.71
C TYR A 81 5.41 11.08 5.73
N VAL A 82 5.05 9.81 5.83
CA VAL A 82 5.98 8.67 5.92
C VAL A 82 6.07 7.94 4.58
N ALA A 83 7.05 7.07 4.44
CA ALA A 83 7.20 6.22 3.27
C ALA A 83 5.93 5.35 3.09
N SER A 84 5.30 5.46 1.94
CA SER A 84 4.01 4.86 1.63
C SER A 84 3.91 4.53 0.15
N SER A 85 2.74 4.12 -0.32
CA SER A 85 2.49 3.87 -1.75
C SER A 85 2.78 5.10 -2.64
N PHE A 86 2.72 6.32 -2.12
CA PHE A 86 3.15 7.52 -2.86
C PHE A 86 4.64 7.48 -3.22
N LEU A 87 5.49 6.96 -2.32
CA LEU A 87 6.92 6.81 -2.61
C LEU A 87 7.15 5.75 -3.70
N SER A 88 6.39 4.66 -3.71
CA SER A 88 6.46 3.65 -4.78
C SER A 88 6.08 4.25 -6.15
N VAL A 89 5.01 5.05 -6.21
CA VAL A 89 4.63 5.76 -7.44
C VAL A 89 5.72 6.75 -7.86
N ALA A 90 6.32 7.49 -6.91
CA ALA A 90 7.44 8.38 -7.22
C ALA A 90 8.66 7.62 -7.78
N ILE A 91 9.02 6.46 -7.20
CA ILE A 91 10.08 5.58 -7.72
C ILE A 91 9.77 5.18 -9.16
N ALA A 92 8.55 4.74 -9.46
CA ALA A 92 8.16 4.32 -10.81
C ALA A 92 8.21 5.46 -11.82
N GLN A 93 7.75 6.66 -11.46
CA GLN A 93 7.72 7.80 -12.37
C GLN A 93 9.12 8.44 -12.56
N VAL A 94 9.90 8.56 -11.50
CA VAL A 94 11.20 9.25 -11.52
C VAL A 94 12.33 8.34 -11.98
N PHE A 95 12.30 7.07 -11.54
CA PHE A 95 13.34 6.06 -11.84
C PHE A 95 12.84 4.93 -12.74
N GLY A 96 11.77 5.14 -13.53
CA GLY A 96 11.13 4.10 -14.33
C GLY A 96 12.07 3.36 -15.29
N THR A 97 13.06 4.04 -15.87
CA THR A 97 14.06 3.41 -16.73
C THR A 97 14.98 2.47 -15.95
N ALA A 98 15.43 2.91 -14.76
CA ALA A 98 16.25 2.09 -13.85
C ALA A 98 15.44 0.92 -13.26
N LEU A 99 14.18 1.16 -12.89
CA LEU A 99 13.25 0.14 -12.42
C LEU A 99 12.96 -0.94 -13.48
N ALA A 100 13.05 -0.58 -14.77
CA ALA A 100 12.96 -1.51 -15.88
C ALA A 100 14.32 -2.17 -16.24
N GLY A 101 15.37 -1.98 -15.45
CA GLY A 101 16.70 -2.56 -15.65
C GLY A 101 17.42 -2.07 -16.89
N ARG A 102 17.08 -0.88 -17.40
CA ARG A 102 17.63 -0.34 -18.65
C ARG A 102 18.55 0.83 -18.37
N CYS A 103 19.74 0.80 -18.97
CA CYS A 103 20.66 1.92 -19.01
C CYS A 103 21.33 1.96 -20.39
N LYS A 104 21.15 3.07 -21.12
CA LYS A 104 21.68 3.23 -22.45
C LYS A 104 23.23 3.35 -22.46
N ASP A 105 23.75 4.11 -21.47
CA ASP A 105 25.16 4.43 -21.40
C ASP A 105 26.01 3.33 -20.72
N GLN A 106 25.38 2.53 -19.86
CA GLN A 106 26.02 1.49 -19.04
C GLN A 106 25.15 0.21 -18.99
N PRO A 107 24.85 -0.44 -20.13
CA PRO A 107 23.90 -1.56 -20.18
C PRO A 107 24.38 -2.77 -19.37
N GLU A 108 25.67 -3.07 -19.39
CA GLU A 108 26.28 -4.17 -18.64
C GLU A 108 26.22 -3.93 -17.13
N LEU A 109 26.50 -2.71 -16.70
CA LEU A 109 26.44 -2.34 -15.28
C LEU A 109 25.00 -2.38 -14.75
N ALA A 110 24.01 -2.06 -15.57
CA ALA A 110 22.59 -2.16 -15.19
C ALA A 110 22.17 -3.60 -14.84
N GLN A 111 22.83 -4.60 -15.42
CA GLN A 111 22.60 -6.03 -15.16
C GLN A 111 23.56 -6.60 -14.10
N THR A 112 24.50 -5.81 -13.60
CA THR A 112 25.52 -6.26 -12.66
C THR A 112 25.08 -5.94 -11.22
N PRO A 113 25.11 -6.92 -10.28
CA PRO A 113 24.97 -6.64 -8.87
C PRO A 113 26.13 -5.77 -8.38
N ILE A 114 25.81 -4.66 -7.72
CA ILE A 114 26.78 -3.73 -7.12
C ILE A 114 26.47 -3.48 -5.65
N PRO A 115 27.43 -3.06 -4.83
CA PRO A 115 27.19 -2.66 -3.46
C PRO A 115 26.22 -1.46 -3.42
N LEU A 116 25.06 -1.65 -2.84
CA LEU A 116 24.03 -0.63 -2.68
C LEU A 116 23.59 -0.53 -1.22
N THR A 117 23.36 0.70 -0.78
CA THR A 117 22.74 1.01 0.51
C THR A 117 21.55 1.91 0.27
N ALA A 118 20.36 1.41 0.60
CA ALA A 118 19.13 2.22 0.58
C ALA A 118 18.77 2.63 2.01
N LYS A 119 18.53 3.93 2.26
CA LYS A 119 18.07 4.43 3.55
C LYS A 119 16.73 5.14 3.40
N LEU A 120 15.77 4.72 4.22
CA LEU A 120 14.44 5.29 4.38
C LEU A 120 14.38 5.98 5.74
N SER A 121 14.29 7.31 5.76
CA SER A 121 14.37 8.09 7.00
C SER A 121 13.16 7.91 7.90
N VAL A 122 11.96 7.62 7.32
CA VAL A 122 10.75 7.31 8.08
C VAL A 122 9.96 6.24 7.31
N LEU A 123 9.86 5.05 7.88
CA LEU A 123 9.16 3.92 7.30
C LEU A 123 8.16 3.36 8.32
N PRO A 124 6.87 3.32 8.03
CA PRO A 124 5.88 2.74 8.93
C PRO A 124 5.99 1.21 8.92
N CYS A 125 5.86 0.59 10.09
CA CYS A 125 5.67 -0.85 10.19
C CYS A 125 4.88 -1.20 11.45
N LYS A 126 3.56 -1.26 11.35
CA LYS A 126 2.68 -1.62 12.48
C LYS A 126 2.94 -3.03 13.02
N SER A 127 3.50 -3.92 12.19
CA SER A 127 3.85 -5.29 12.59
C SER A 127 5.22 -5.40 13.27
N GLY A 128 5.92 -4.27 13.45
CA GLY A 128 7.18 -4.18 14.16
C GLY A 128 8.41 -4.61 13.35
N GLU A 129 9.58 -4.44 13.95
CA GLU A 129 10.89 -4.68 13.34
C GLU A 129 11.07 -6.12 12.84
N ALA A 130 10.57 -7.11 13.57
CA ALA A 130 10.73 -8.51 13.20
C ALA A 130 10.08 -8.83 11.83
N PHE A 131 8.93 -8.24 11.53
CA PHE A 131 8.28 -8.40 10.23
C PHE A 131 9.07 -7.69 9.12
N LEU A 132 9.58 -6.50 9.37
CA LEU A 132 10.42 -5.76 8.43
C LEU A 132 11.66 -6.59 8.05
N ARG A 133 12.34 -7.20 9.02
CA ARG A 133 13.49 -8.08 8.76
C ARG A 133 13.11 -9.30 7.92
N ARG A 134 12.00 -9.98 8.21
CA ARG A 134 11.52 -11.11 7.43
C ARG A 134 11.21 -10.76 5.97
N LEU A 135 10.91 -9.50 5.67
CA LEU A 135 10.68 -9.05 4.29
C LEU A 135 11.98 -8.79 3.52
N PHE A 136 13.02 -8.26 4.16
CA PHE A 136 14.22 -7.82 3.42
C PHE A 136 15.41 -8.77 3.57
N GLU A 137 15.60 -9.45 4.71
CA GLU A 137 16.74 -10.35 4.91
C GLU A 137 16.76 -11.52 3.91
N PRO A 138 15.62 -12.17 3.56
CA PRO A 138 15.60 -13.23 2.56
C PRO A 138 16.02 -12.78 1.16
N LEU A 139 15.94 -11.47 0.86
CA LEU A 139 16.37 -10.87 -0.40
C LEU A 139 17.86 -10.53 -0.44
N GLY A 140 18.63 -10.93 0.60
CA GLY A 140 20.06 -10.74 0.69
C GLY A 140 20.50 -9.39 1.26
N TYR A 141 19.60 -8.66 1.93
CA TYR A 141 19.96 -7.41 2.60
C TYR A 141 20.41 -7.64 4.06
N THR A 142 21.46 -6.93 4.44
CA THR A 142 21.71 -6.62 5.86
C THR A 142 20.81 -5.46 6.25
N VAL A 143 19.94 -5.68 7.24
CA VAL A 143 18.92 -4.71 7.65
C VAL A 143 19.31 -4.06 8.96
N THR A 144 19.52 -2.75 8.95
CA THR A 144 19.73 -1.94 10.15
C THR A 144 18.46 -1.13 10.42
N VAL A 145 17.94 -1.22 11.65
CA VAL A 145 16.70 -0.57 12.05
C VAL A 145 16.97 0.31 13.26
N GLU A 146 16.67 1.60 13.13
CA GLU A 146 16.65 2.54 14.23
C GLU A 146 15.21 2.74 14.69
N VAL A 147 14.97 2.44 15.96
CA VAL A 147 13.67 2.54 16.61
C VAL A 147 13.60 3.87 17.36
N HIS A 148 12.56 4.64 17.13
CA HIS A 148 12.35 5.93 17.79
C HIS A 148 11.39 5.81 18.96
N SER A 149 11.60 6.60 20.02
CA SER A 149 10.62 6.79 21.08
C SER A 149 9.46 7.65 20.56
N LEU A 150 8.24 7.46 21.09
CA LEU A 150 7.12 8.38 20.80
C LEU A 150 7.42 9.77 21.35
N ASP A 151 7.98 9.83 22.56
CA ASP A 151 8.46 11.05 23.19
C ASP A 151 9.68 10.71 24.04
N GLU A 152 10.74 11.52 23.94
CA GLU A 152 11.96 11.32 24.73
C GLU A 152 11.79 11.72 26.20
N GLN A 153 10.86 12.64 26.48
CA GLN A 153 10.57 13.11 27.85
C GLN A 153 9.60 12.17 28.58
N PHE A 154 8.82 11.38 27.84
CA PHE A 154 7.82 10.44 28.37
C PHE A 154 8.04 9.02 27.83
N PRO A 155 9.10 8.32 28.28
CA PRO A 155 9.45 6.98 27.79
C PRO A 155 8.34 5.94 28.00
N GLU A 156 7.46 6.16 28.98
CA GLU A 156 6.29 5.32 29.26
C GLU A 156 5.24 5.31 28.12
N TRP A 157 5.28 6.27 27.22
CA TRP A 157 4.39 6.27 26.04
C TRP A 157 4.81 5.22 25.02
N GLY A 158 6.02 4.66 25.15
CA GLY A 158 6.50 3.55 24.36
C GLY A 158 7.22 3.96 23.08
N LYS A 159 7.25 3.04 22.12
CA LYS A 159 8.00 3.17 20.88
C LYS A 159 7.11 3.62 19.74
N SER A 160 7.67 4.42 18.85
CA SER A 160 7.04 4.83 17.60
C SER A 160 6.82 3.62 16.66
N PRO A 161 5.72 3.54 15.90
CA PRO A 161 5.55 2.57 14.83
C PRO A 161 6.35 2.92 13.56
N TYR A 162 7.13 3.99 13.60
CA TYR A 162 7.98 4.45 12.50
C TYR A 162 9.44 4.16 12.78
N PHE A 163 10.16 3.75 11.75
CA PHE A 163 11.56 3.33 11.82
C PHE A 163 12.41 4.12 10.83
N THR A 164 13.68 4.36 11.17
CA THR A 164 14.69 4.65 10.16
C THR A 164 15.33 3.32 9.77
N VAL A 165 15.30 3.02 8.47
CA VAL A 165 15.73 1.71 7.96
C VAL A 165 16.85 1.90 6.97
N GLU A 166 17.90 1.10 7.11
CA GLU A 166 19.01 1.00 6.16
C GLU A 166 19.12 -0.44 5.67
N LEU A 167 19.10 -0.60 4.34
CA LEU A 167 19.20 -1.86 3.63
C LEU A 167 20.51 -1.88 2.86
N GLN A 168 21.44 -2.77 3.22
CA GLN A 168 22.72 -2.94 2.56
C GLN A 168 22.77 -4.28 1.83
N GLY A 169 23.16 -4.29 0.57
CA GLY A 169 23.30 -5.53 -0.19
C GLY A 169 24.10 -5.33 -1.48
N THR A 170 24.58 -6.44 -2.04
CA THR A 170 25.16 -6.46 -3.39
C THR A 170 24.11 -7.02 -4.33
N VAL A 171 23.36 -6.11 -4.96
CA VAL A 171 22.20 -6.41 -5.78
C VAL A 171 22.17 -5.51 -7.02
N ARG A 172 21.40 -5.87 -8.04
CA ARG A 172 21.17 -4.96 -9.17
C ARG A 172 20.30 -3.79 -8.70
N LEU A 173 20.54 -2.61 -9.26
CA LEU A 173 19.73 -1.43 -8.93
C LEU A 173 18.23 -1.65 -9.22
N GLN A 174 17.92 -2.36 -10.32
CA GLN A 174 16.56 -2.78 -10.69
C GLN A 174 15.90 -3.57 -9.55
N ASP A 175 16.59 -4.57 -9.00
CA ASP A 175 16.07 -5.43 -7.94
C ASP A 175 15.79 -4.61 -6.68
N LEU A 176 16.73 -3.76 -6.27
CA LEU A 176 16.53 -2.85 -5.13
C LEU A 176 15.28 -1.98 -5.32
N LEU A 177 15.13 -1.35 -6.48
CA LEU A 177 13.97 -0.49 -6.75
C LEU A 177 12.66 -1.28 -6.80
N SER A 178 12.66 -2.51 -7.34
CA SER A 178 11.50 -3.41 -7.38
C SER A 178 11.10 -3.87 -5.98
N HIS A 179 12.07 -4.26 -5.15
CA HIS A 179 11.84 -4.61 -3.75
C HIS A 179 11.21 -3.44 -2.98
N LEU A 180 11.77 -2.24 -3.10
CA LEU A 180 11.23 -1.03 -2.46
C LEU A 180 9.83 -0.71 -2.97
N TYR A 181 9.59 -0.80 -4.29
CA TYR A 181 8.29 -0.54 -4.91
C TYR A 181 7.19 -1.41 -4.33
N VAL A 182 7.46 -2.70 -4.14
CA VAL A 182 6.47 -3.67 -3.62
C VAL A 182 6.37 -3.60 -2.09
N LEU A 183 7.51 -3.60 -1.38
CA LEU A 183 7.52 -3.83 0.06
C LEU A 183 7.18 -2.60 0.91
N ILE A 184 7.43 -1.37 0.42
CA ILE A 184 7.01 -0.16 1.15
C ILE A 184 5.48 -0.12 1.38
N PRO A 185 4.62 -0.33 0.37
CA PRO A 185 3.17 -0.42 0.57
C PRO A 185 2.73 -1.58 1.47
N VAL A 186 3.48 -2.69 1.45
CA VAL A 186 3.21 -3.86 2.32
C VAL A 186 3.47 -3.55 3.79
N LEU A 187 4.49 -2.75 4.08
CA LEU A 187 4.84 -2.31 5.44
C LEU A 187 3.87 -1.26 5.97
N ASP A 188 3.46 -0.32 5.13
CA ASP A 188 2.47 0.71 5.45
C ASP A 188 1.10 0.08 5.76
N ASP A 189 0.73 -1.02 5.06
CA ASP A 189 -0.55 -1.75 5.17
C ASP A 189 -1.79 -0.82 5.05
N GLU A 190 -1.59 0.41 4.55
CA GLU A 190 -2.60 1.44 4.35
C GLU A 190 -2.53 2.01 2.92
N LYS A 191 -3.08 1.27 1.94
CA LYS A 191 -3.22 1.81 0.59
C LYS A 191 -4.36 2.83 0.52
N HIS A 192 -4.10 3.94 -0.13
CA HIS A 192 -4.99 5.09 -0.19
C HIS A 192 -5.77 5.19 -1.51
N TYR A 193 -5.71 4.16 -2.36
CA TYR A 193 -6.38 4.12 -3.66
C TYR A 193 -7.06 2.77 -3.89
N TRP A 194 -7.95 2.74 -4.88
CA TRP A 194 -8.64 1.52 -5.28
C TRP A 194 -7.63 0.48 -5.79
N VAL A 195 -7.79 -0.78 -5.39
CA VAL A 195 -6.98 -1.91 -5.85
C VAL A 195 -7.81 -2.69 -6.86
N GLY A 196 -7.42 -2.65 -8.13
CA GLY A 196 -8.02 -3.38 -9.24
C GLY A 196 -7.13 -4.53 -9.74
N ASP A 197 -7.58 -5.17 -10.83
CA ASP A 197 -6.82 -6.27 -11.45
C ASP A 197 -5.44 -5.81 -11.96
N ASP A 198 -5.28 -4.54 -12.36
CA ASP A 198 -4.01 -3.94 -12.75
C ASP A 198 -2.94 -3.93 -11.64
N GLU A 199 -3.35 -4.00 -10.38
CA GLU A 199 -2.41 -4.11 -9.25
C GLU A 199 -1.82 -5.52 -9.12
N VAL A 200 -2.55 -6.56 -9.58
CA VAL A 200 -2.01 -7.92 -9.68
C VAL A 200 -0.87 -7.95 -10.69
N ASP A 201 -1.07 -7.39 -11.88
CA ASP A 201 -0.05 -7.33 -12.93
C ASP A 201 1.18 -6.53 -12.48
N LYS A 202 0.99 -5.44 -11.72
CA LYS A 202 2.08 -4.67 -11.14
C LYS A 202 2.85 -5.47 -10.10
N LEU A 203 2.15 -6.20 -9.22
CA LEU A 203 2.78 -7.05 -8.21
C LEU A 203 3.62 -8.14 -8.87
N LEU A 204 3.08 -8.84 -9.85
CA LEU A 204 3.77 -9.92 -10.56
C LEU A 204 4.98 -9.40 -11.32
N ARG A 205 4.82 -8.34 -12.11
CA ARG A 205 5.92 -7.74 -12.87
C ARG A 205 7.08 -7.26 -12.00
N HIS A 206 6.80 -6.61 -10.86
CA HIS A 206 7.84 -6.15 -9.94
C HIS A 206 8.27 -7.21 -8.93
N GLY A 207 7.51 -8.30 -8.82
CA GLY A 207 7.82 -9.49 -8.05
C GLY A 207 8.59 -10.56 -8.81
N GLU A 208 8.75 -10.38 -10.14
CA GLU A 208 9.43 -11.35 -11.00
C GLU A 208 10.84 -11.68 -10.50
N GLY A 209 11.16 -12.98 -10.46
CA GLY A 209 12.46 -13.50 -10.05
C GLY A 209 12.72 -13.55 -8.54
N TRP A 210 11.81 -13.03 -7.68
CA TRP A 210 12.03 -13.07 -6.22
C TRP A 210 10.77 -13.39 -5.40
N LEU A 211 9.58 -12.93 -5.83
CA LEU A 211 8.37 -13.04 -5.01
C LEU A 211 7.89 -14.48 -4.87
N ALA A 212 7.99 -15.30 -5.93
CA ALA A 212 7.56 -16.69 -5.94
C ALA A 212 8.28 -17.54 -4.87
N THR A 213 9.56 -17.27 -4.63
CA THR A 213 10.39 -18.01 -3.65
C THR A 213 10.47 -17.32 -2.29
N HIS A 214 9.80 -16.18 -2.10
CA HIS A 214 9.90 -15.40 -0.88
C HIS A 214 9.12 -16.06 0.29
N PRO A 215 9.73 -16.24 1.48
CA PRO A 215 9.06 -16.90 2.63
C PRO A 215 7.75 -16.23 3.06
N GLU A 216 7.65 -14.91 2.89
CA GLU A 216 6.46 -14.13 3.25
C GLU A 216 5.56 -13.81 2.02
N GLN A 217 5.66 -14.59 0.93
CA GLN A 217 4.92 -14.39 -0.33
C GLN A 217 3.42 -14.13 -0.09
N GLN A 218 2.78 -14.96 0.71
CA GLN A 218 1.34 -14.84 0.99
C GLN A 218 1.00 -13.54 1.72
N GLN A 219 1.82 -13.13 2.70
CA GLN A 219 1.60 -11.88 3.43
C GLN A 219 1.84 -10.67 2.55
N ILE A 220 2.85 -10.74 1.68
CA ILE A 220 3.14 -9.68 0.69
C ILE A 220 1.95 -9.51 -0.24
N ALA A 221 1.48 -10.58 -0.88
CA ALA A 221 0.33 -10.54 -1.78
C ALA A 221 -0.94 -10.04 -1.07
N LYS A 222 -1.23 -10.55 0.14
CA LYS A 222 -2.38 -10.18 0.94
C LYS A 222 -2.41 -8.69 1.30
N ARG A 223 -1.28 -8.12 1.72
CA ARG A 223 -1.20 -6.70 2.08
C ARG A 223 -1.13 -5.80 0.86
N TYR A 224 -0.34 -6.18 -0.15
CA TYR A 224 -0.22 -5.41 -1.39
C TYR A 224 -1.59 -5.26 -2.07
N LEU A 225 -2.41 -6.31 -2.10
CA LEU A 225 -3.73 -6.34 -2.72
C LEU A 225 -4.87 -6.01 -1.73
N LYS A 226 -4.58 -5.38 -0.60
CA LYS A 226 -5.57 -4.96 0.43
C LYS A 226 -6.48 -6.09 0.89
N ARG A 227 -5.95 -7.29 1.04
CA ARG A 227 -6.73 -8.45 1.48
C ARG A 227 -7.96 -8.77 0.62
N GLN A 228 -7.98 -8.34 -0.63
CA GLN A 228 -9.03 -8.71 -1.58
C GLN A 228 -8.83 -10.17 -2.00
N GLY A 229 -9.57 -11.10 -1.40
CA GLY A 229 -9.35 -12.54 -1.52
C GLY A 229 -9.35 -13.06 -2.97
N ARG A 230 -10.13 -12.47 -3.89
CA ARG A 230 -10.10 -12.82 -5.32
C ARG A 230 -8.74 -12.47 -5.95
N LEU A 231 -8.27 -11.24 -5.77
CA LEU A 231 -7.01 -10.78 -6.36
C LEU A 231 -5.80 -11.48 -5.76
N VAL A 232 -5.83 -11.74 -4.44
CA VAL A 232 -4.77 -12.50 -3.75
C VAL A 232 -4.68 -13.92 -4.32
N ARG A 233 -5.79 -14.62 -4.50
CA ARG A 233 -5.80 -15.96 -5.09
C ARG A 233 -5.27 -15.96 -6.53
N THR A 234 -5.70 -14.99 -7.36
CA THR A 234 -5.20 -14.84 -8.72
C THR A 234 -3.68 -14.63 -8.74
N ALA A 235 -3.15 -13.73 -7.90
CA ALA A 235 -1.72 -13.47 -7.82
C ALA A 235 -0.93 -14.71 -7.36
N LEU A 236 -1.39 -15.39 -6.30
CA LEU A 236 -0.72 -16.58 -5.78
C LEU A 236 -0.77 -17.76 -6.76
N ALA A 237 -1.88 -17.96 -7.48
CA ALA A 237 -1.98 -19.00 -8.51
C ALA A 237 -0.95 -18.77 -9.62
N GLN A 238 -0.82 -17.55 -10.12
CA GLN A 238 0.18 -17.21 -11.15
C GLN A 238 1.62 -17.37 -10.67
N LEU A 239 1.90 -17.07 -9.39
CA LEU A 239 3.23 -17.28 -8.81
C LEU A 239 3.58 -18.77 -8.64
N VAL A 240 2.57 -19.63 -8.41
CA VAL A 240 2.76 -21.10 -8.32
C VAL A 240 2.95 -21.74 -9.71
N GLU A 241 2.26 -21.21 -10.75
CA GLU A 241 2.41 -21.70 -12.12
C GLU A 241 3.84 -21.51 -12.66
N GLU A 242 4.59 -20.52 -12.16
CA GLU A 242 6.01 -20.35 -12.49
C GLU A 242 6.91 -21.43 -11.89
N ASP A 243 6.49 -22.11 -10.81
CA ASP A 243 7.36 -23.03 -10.04
C ASP A 243 6.97 -24.52 -10.15
N ASN A 244 5.72 -24.89 -10.60
CA ASN A 244 5.35 -26.32 -10.68
C ASN A 244 4.03 -26.59 -11.47
N PRO A 245 4.01 -27.53 -12.43
CA PRO A 245 2.83 -27.78 -13.25
C PRO A 245 1.90 -28.90 -12.74
N GLU A 246 1.57 -28.99 -11.47
CA GLU A 246 0.38 -29.76 -11.04
C GLU A 246 -0.04 -29.46 -9.58
N PRO A 247 -1.22 -28.85 -9.30
CA PRO A 247 -1.79 -28.82 -7.97
C PRO A 247 -2.77 -29.97 -7.76
N ASP A 248 -2.67 -30.62 -6.61
CA ASP A 248 -3.61 -31.63 -6.12
C ASP A 248 -4.92 -30.95 -5.66
N ASP A 249 -5.93 -31.01 -6.53
CA ASP A 249 -7.24 -30.31 -6.42
C ASP A 249 -8.11 -30.76 -5.23
N THR A 250 -7.68 -31.73 -4.43
CA THR A 250 -8.53 -32.36 -3.43
C THR A 250 -8.41 -31.75 -2.03
N GLN A 251 -7.26 -31.22 -1.69
CA GLN A 251 -7.00 -30.67 -0.35
C GLN A 251 -7.50 -29.22 -0.22
N GLU A 252 -7.44 -28.44 -1.31
CA GLU A 252 -7.97 -27.06 -1.33
C GLU A 252 -9.49 -26.95 -1.20
N LYS A 253 -10.24 -27.96 -1.65
CA LYS A 253 -11.71 -28.00 -1.47
C LYS A 253 -12.11 -28.15 -0.01
N HIS A 254 -11.41 -28.95 0.77
CA HIS A 254 -11.70 -29.14 2.19
C HIS A 254 -11.35 -27.93 3.04
N GLU A 255 -10.21 -27.26 2.77
CA GLU A 255 -9.83 -26.03 3.48
C GLU A 255 -10.76 -24.83 3.12
N LEU A 256 -11.29 -24.80 1.89
CA LEU A 256 -12.27 -23.80 1.46
C LEU A 256 -13.66 -24.01 2.06
N GLU A 257 -14.06 -25.24 2.32
CA GLU A 257 -15.31 -25.57 2.99
C GLU A 257 -15.23 -25.27 4.49
N GLU A 258 -14.11 -25.56 5.17
CA GLU A 258 -13.89 -25.21 6.58
C GLU A 258 -13.77 -23.68 6.78
N ALA A 259 -13.05 -22.97 5.90
CA ALA A 259 -12.98 -21.50 5.93
C ALA A 259 -14.30 -20.79 5.60
N ALA A 260 -15.23 -21.48 4.91
CA ALA A 260 -16.57 -20.96 4.64
C ALA A 260 -17.51 -21.09 5.84
N VAL A 261 -17.24 -22.06 6.73
CA VAL A 261 -18.02 -22.28 7.97
C VAL A 261 -17.55 -21.35 9.09
N GLU A 262 -16.27 -20.98 9.13
CA GLU A 262 -15.67 -20.09 10.12
C GLU A 262 -15.44 -18.66 9.57
N LYS A 263 -16.40 -18.05 8.87
CA LYS A 263 -16.30 -16.61 8.60
C LYS A 263 -16.47 -15.86 9.93
N PRO A 264 -15.43 -15.23 10.48
CA PRO A 264 -15.62 -14.31 11.60
C PRO A 264 -16.57 -13.23 11.10
N ILE A 265 -17.72 -13.12 11.74
CA ILE A 265 -18.70 -12.07 11.46
C ILE A 265 -17.93 -10.75 11.52
N SER A 266 -17.90 -10.00 10.42
CA SER A 266 -17.13 -8.77 10.37
C SER A 266 -17.61 -7.83 11.49
N LEU A 267 -16.71 -7.04 12.07
CA LEU A 267 -17.08 -6.08 13.12
C LEU A 267 -18.25 -5.18 12.70
N ASN A 268 -18.32 -4.87 11.40
CA ASN A 268 -19.43 -4.12 10.82
C ASN A 268 -20.73 -4.90 10.84
N GLN A 269 -20.69 -6.19 10.53
CA GLN A 269 -21.88 -7.06 10.60
C GLN A 269 -22.38 -7.20 12.04
N GLN A 270 -21.48 -7.37 13.00
CA GLN A 270 -21.84 -7.39 14.43
C GLN A 270 -22.49 -6.09 14.89
N ARG A 271 -22.02 -4.94 14.40
CA ARG A 271 -22.63 -3.63 14.68
C ARG A 271 -24.05 -3.52 14.10
N LEU A 272 -24.25 -3.95 12.85
CA LEU A 272 -25.56 -3.94 12.22
C LEU A 272 -26.53 -4.82 12.97
N GLU A 273 -26.12 -6.03 13.35
CA GLU A 273 -26.94 -6.97 14.14
C GLU A 273 -27.27 -6.42 15.53
N ALA A 274 -26.31 -5.78 16.20
CA ALA A 274 -26.53 -5.14 17.50
C ALA A 274 -27.54 -3.98 17.40
N VAL A 275 -27.46 -3.16 16.35
CA VAL A 275 -28.42 -2.08 16.10
C VAL A 275 -29.80 -2.64 15.84
N LEU A 276 -29.93 -3.65 14.99
CA LEU A 276 -31.21 -4.32 14.71
C LEU A 276 -31.82 -4.92 15.99
N ALA A 277 -31.00 -5.60 16.79
CA ALA A 277 -31.47 -6.17 18.08
C ALA A 277 -31.95 -5.07 19.02
N ALA A 278 -31.25 -3.94 19.13
CA ALA A 278 -31.67 -2.81 19.97
C ALA A 278 -32.97 -2.19 19.47
N LEU A 279 -33.14 -1.97 18.17
CA LEU A 279 -34.38 -1.44 17.58
C LEU A 279 -35.57 -2.36 17.80
N LYS A 280 -35.39 -3.68 17.70
CA LYS A 280 -36.44 -4.67 18.04
C LYS A 280 -36.77 -4.70 19.52
N ALA A 281 -35.75 -4.66 20.38
CA ALA A 281 -35.95 -4.67 21.83
C ALA A 281 -36.73 -3.46 22.35
N CYS A 282 -36.54 -2.28 21.72
CA CYS A 282 -37.34 -1.09 22.08
C CYS A 282 -38.68 -1.00 21.37
N GLY A 283 -39.04 -1.97 20.52
CA GLY A 283 -40.31 -2.00 19.80
C GLY A 283 -40.45 -0.90 18.74
N ALA A 284 -39.34 -0.43 18.20
CA ALA A 284 -39.34 0.63 17.18
C ALA A 284 -40.09 0.17 15.92
N LYS A 285 -41.00 0.98 15.42
CA LYS A 285 -41.70 0.78 14.15
C LYS A 285 -41.28 1.77 13.09
N ARG A 286 -40.75 2.92 13.51
CA ARG A 286 -40.26 3.98 12.65
C ARG A 286 -38.79 4.19 12.98
N VAL A 287 -37.94 4.17 11.97
CA VAL A 287 -36.48 4.28 12.09
C VAL A 287 -35.96 5.42 11.22
N LEU A 288 -35.13 6.28 11.81
CA LEU A 288 -34.38 7.32 11.12
C LEU A 288 -32.90 7.01 11.26
N ASP A 289 -32.22 6.75 10.13
CA ASP A 289 -30.79 6.53 10.04
C ASP A 289 -30.09 7.81 9.58
N LEU A 290 -29.38 8.47 10.49
CA LEU A 290 -28.61 9.70 10.20
C LEU A 290 -27.18 9.33 9.83
N GLY A 291 -26.77 9.63 8.58
CA GLY A 291 -25.52 9.19 8.02
C GLY A 291 -25.63 7.77 7.43
N CYS A 292 -26.71 7.50 6.72
CA CYS A 292 -27.02 6.16 6.21
C CYS A 292 -26.03 5.65 5.16
N GLY A 293 -25.18 6.51 4.60
CA GLY A 293 -24.22 6.21 3.57
C GLY A 293 -24.85 5.49 2.38
N GLU A 294 -24.24 4.40 1.93
CA GLU A 294 -24.74 3.56 0.83
C GLU A 294 -25.90 2.61 1.24
N GLY A 295 -26.57 2.87 2.37
CA GLY A 295 -27.78 2.16 2.77
C GLY A 295 -27.58 0.74 3.30
N ARG A 296 -26.43 0.41 3.91
CA ARG A 296 -26.19 -0.95 4.44
C ARG A 296 -27.12 -1.33 5.57
N LEU A 297 -27.34 -0.43 6.56
CA LEU A 297 -28.30 -0.65 7.62
C LEU A 297 -29.74 -0.65 7.07
N LEU A 298 -30.06 0.26 6.15
CA LEU A 298 -31.37 0.33 5.53
C LEU A 298 -31.73 -0.99 4.84
N LYS A 299 -30.75 -1.65 4.20
CA LYS A 299 -30.96 -2.97 3.56
C LYS A 299 -31.41 -4.03 4.56
N GLU A 300 -30.78 -4.09 5.73
CA GLU A 300 -31.14 -5.05 6.79
C GLU A 300 -32.51 -4.71 7.39
N LEU A 301 -32.79 -3.42 7.60
CA LEU A 301 -34.09 -2.95 8.10
C LEU A 301 -35.24 -3.29 7.15
N LEU A 302 -35.03 -3.14 5.85
CA LEU A 302 -36.06 -3.45 4.81
C LEU A 302 -36.42 -4.94 4.72
N GLN A 303 -35.55 -5.83 5.18
CA GLN A 303 -35.83 -7.26 5.24
C GLN A 303 -36.78 -7.62 6.40
N ASP A 304 -36.93 -6.74 7.39
CA ASP A 304 -37.72 -6.99 8.57
C ASP A 304 -39.07 -6.25 8.52
N LYS A 305 -40.15 -6.99 8.44
CA LYS A 305 -41.51 -6.48 8.33
C LYS A 305 -42.04 -5.80 9.63
N THR A 306 -41.28 -5.79 10.71
CA THR A 306 -41.66 -5.10 11.94
C THR A 306 -41.51 -3.59 11.84
N PHE A 307 -40.67 -3.09 10.94
CA PHE A 307 -40.50 -1.67 10.69
C PHE A 307 -41.51 -1.17 9.65
N GLU A 308 -42.28 -0.17 10.03
CA GLU A 308 -43.35 0.42 9.20
C GLU A 308 -42.86 1.60 8.34
N GLU A 309 -41.88 2.34 8.86
CA GLU A 309 -41.30 3.50 8.20
C GLU A 309 -39.78 3.54 8.44
N ILE A 310 -39.01 3.61 7.34
CA ILE A 310 -37.56 3.68 7.39
C ILE A 310 -37.11 4.88 6.57
N VAL A 311 -36.38 5.81 7.20
CA VAL A 311 -35.87 7.02 6.57
C VAL A 311 -34.36 7.02 6.72
N GLY A 312 -33.63 7.08 5.59
CA GLY A 312 -32.19 7.27 5.55
C GLY A 312 -31.84 8.70 5.12
N VAL A 313 -30.92 9.34 5.85
CA VAL A 313 -30.43 10.67 5.52
C VAL A 313 -28.91 10.65 5.51
N ASP A 314 -28.34 11.22 4.45
CA ASP A 314 -26.87 11.39 4.33
C ASP A 314 -26.54 12.74 3.69
N VAL A 315 -25.39 13.30 4.02
CA VAL A 315 -24.90 14.56 3.43
C VAL A 315 -24.34 14.35 2.01
N SER A 316 -23.98 13.10 1.66
CA SER A 316 -23.47 12.74 0.35
C SER A 316 -24.59 12.33 -0.59
N TYR A 317 -24.87 13.17 -1.58
CA TYR A 317 -25.86 12.87 -2.62
C TYR A 317 -25.49 11.58 -3.38
N ARG A 318 -24.20 11.35 -3.66
CA ARG A 318 -23.72 10.14 -4.33
C ARG A 318 -23.92 8.88 -3.49
N ALA A 319 -23.75 8.96 -2.16
CA ALA A 319 -24.03 7.83 -1.28
C ALA A 319 -25.52 7.46 -1.33
N LEU A 320 -26.41 8.47 -1.37
CA LEU A 320 -27.85 8.27 -1.50
C LEU A 320 -28.23 7.66 -2.87
N GLU A 321 -27.58 8.07 -3.97
CA GLU A 321 -27.80 7.44 -5.29
C GLU A 321 -27.42 5.95 -5.26
N ILE A 322 -26.24 5.61 -4.69
CA ILE A 322 -25.80 4.21 -4.55
C ILE A 322 -26.77 3.44 -3.63
N ALA A 323 -27.23 4.05 -2.55
CA ALA A 323 -28.23 3.44 -1.66
C ALA A 323 -29.54 3.17 -2.39
N GLN A 324 -30.01 4.12 -3.17
CA GLN A 324 -31.23 3.99 -4.00
C GLN A 324 -31.13 2.84 -5.00
N GLU A 325 -30.01 2.77 -5.75
CA GLU A 325 -29.76 1.67 -6.69
C GLU A 325 -29.67 0.31 -5.99
N ARG A 326 -28.91 0.26 -4.88
CA ARG A 326 -28.71 -0.98 -4.10
C ARG A 326 -29.99 -1.52 -3.48
N LEU A 327 -30.88 -0.63 -3.04
CA LEU A 327 -32.14 -0.95 -2.36
C LEU A 327 -33.32 -1.04 -3.34
N HIS A 328 -33.05 -0.80 -4.65
CA HIS A 328 -34.08 -0.77 -5.69
C HIS A 328 -35.26 0.16 -5.36
N LEU A 329 -34.93 1.32 -4.77
CA LEU A 329 -35.95 2.32 -4.45
C LEU A 329 -36.28 3.11 -5.72
N GLU A 330 -37.45 2.84 -6.30
CA GLU A 330 -37.97 3.64 -7.41
C GLU A 330 -38.48 4.97 -6.89
N TRP A 331 -38.30 6.05 -7.68
CA TRP A 331 -38.93 7.32 -7.36
C TRP A 331 -40.44 7.13 -7.42
N LEU A 332 -41.12 7.18 -6.27
CA LEU A 332 -42.53 7.38 -6.22
C LEU A 332 -42.82 8.83 -6.68
N THR A 333 -43.17 9.01 -7.93
CA THR A 333 -43.65 10.27 -8.52
C THR A 333 -45.03 10.63 -7.98
#